data_535f595032a350111a73f0bc4b03ad7a
#
_entry.id   535f595032a350111a73f0bc4b03ad7a
#
_cell.length_a   1.000
_cell.length_b   1.000
_cell.length_c   1.000
_cell.angle_alpha   90.00
_cell.angle_beta   90.00
_cell.angle_gamma   90.00
#
_symmetry.space_group_name_H-M   'P 1'
#
loop_
_entity.id
_entity.type
_entity.pdbx_description
1 polymer ?
#
loop_
_entity_poly.entity_id
_entity_poly.type
_entity_poly.pdbx_seq_one_letter_code
_entity_poly.pdbx_strand_id
1 'polypeptide(L)'
;NCPHIIEGANNNKLNNILKAYFQRTYKLDWIWCWWSFPQKNSVGPQIFHRDYENLNFVKVFVYLTDTDLKNGAHELIKSSHKSNHFYSKTRYAEKDIYKKFKKSDLVKIKGKAGKTFIENTFAIHRGNAPIKKKRLILCYMFSIIPSSRSPKLPFFNSNIKKFSKDIKKNKYLNSLFIDQ
;
A
#
# COMPACT_ATOMS: atom_id res chain seq x y z
N ASN A 1 17.32 -6.74 -10.21
CA ASN A 1 17.29 -7.17 -8.82
C ASN A 1 17.61 -6.01 -7.90
N CYS A 2 16.66 -5.60 -7.05
CA CYS A 2 16.82 -4.49 -6.10
C CYS A 2 16.57 -5.01 -4.66
N PRO A 3 17.59 -5.49 -3.95
CA PRO A 3 17.45 -6.04 -2.59
C PRO A 3 16.94 -4.97 -1.60
N HIS A 4 17.22 -3.69 -1.84
CA HIS A 4 16.77 -2.58 -0.99
C HIS A 4 15.25 -2.48 -0.86
N ILE A 5 14.50 -2.99 -1.83
CA ILE A 5 13.04 -3.06 -1.73
C ILE A 5 12.63 -4.00 -0.58
N ILE A 6 13.28 -5.16 -0.45
CA ILE A 6 13.03 -6.09 0.66
C ILE A 6 13.53 -5.50 1.98
N GLU A 7 14.67 -4.81 1.99
CA GLU A 7 15.16 -4.11 3.18
C GLU A 7 14.18 -3.07 3.71
N GLY A 8 13.54 -2.30 2.82
CA GLY A 8 12.49 -1.36 3.19
C GLY A 8 11.33 -2.03 3.94
N ALA A 9 10.89 -3.21 3.49
CA ALA A 9 9.86 -4.00 4.16
C ALA A 9 10.29 -4.56 5.52
N ASN A 10 11.60 -4.68 5.77
CA ASN A 10 12.20 -5.19 7.01
C ASN A 10 12.65 -4.08 7.98
N ASN A 11 12.30 -2.82 7.71
CA ASN A 11 12.65 -1.71 8.59
C ASN A 11 12.08 -1.92 10.01
N ASN A 12 12.92 -1.78 11.03
CA ASN A 12 12.56 -2.09 12.43
C ASN A 12 11.40 -1.22 12.95
N LYS A 13 11.37 0.09 12.63
CA LYS A 13 10.26 0.98 13.04
C LYS A 13 8.94 0.53 12.40
N LEU A 14 8.97 0.20 11.11
CA LEU A 14 7.82 -0.33 10.40
C LEU A 14 7.33 -1.63 11.04
N ASN A 15 8.23 -2.58 11.28
CA ASN A 15 7.88 -3.87 11.88
C ASN A 15 7.29 -3.74 13.28
N ASN A 16 7.76 -2.79 14.10
CA ASN A 16 7.16 -2.53 15.41
C ASN A 16 5.72 -2.04 15.30
N ILE A 17 5.41 -1.17 14.34
CA ILE A 17 4.05 -0.71 14.07
C ILE A 17 3.18 -1.87 13.59
N LEU A 18 3.68 -2.68 12.65
CA LEU A 18 2.93 -3.82 12.11
C LEU A 18 2.67 -4.90 13.17
N LYS A 19 3.64 -5.19 14.06
CA LYS A 19 3.45 -6.09 15.21
C LYS A 19 2.34 -5.59 16.13
N ALA A 20 2.34 -4.30 16.47
CA ALA A 20 1.31 -3.69 17.29
C ALA A 20 -0.08 -3.72 16.61
N TYR A 21 -0.13 -3.55 15.29
CA TYR A 21 -1.38 -3.60 14.52
C TYR A 21 -1.95 -5.02 14.42
N PHE A 22 -1.14 -5.98 13.98
CA PHE A 22 -1.62 -7.34 13.74
C PHE A 22 -1.78 -8.17 15.02
N GLN A 23 -0.96 -7.92 16.04
CA GLN A 23 -0.90 -8.67 17.31
C GLN A 23 -0.74 -10.20 17.11
N ARG A 24 -0.18 -10.58 15.97
CA ARG A 24 0.10 -11.98 15.55
C ARG A 24 1.14 -11.98 14.45
N THR A 25 1.52 -13.17 14.00
CA THR A 25 2.41 -13.32 12.84
C THR A 25 1.76 -12.79 11.58
N TYR A 26 2.55 -12.14 10.75
CA TYR A 26 2.15 -11.59 9.45
C TYR A 26 3.28 -11.80 8.44
N LYS A 27 2.95 -11.69 7.16
CA LYS A 27 3.88 -11.84 6.04
C LYS A 27 3.90 -10.59 5.19
N LEU A 28 5.04 -10.33 4.56
CA LEU A 28 5.11 -9.50 3.38
C LEU A 28 4.41 -10.28 2.26
N ASP A 29 3.24 -9.83 1.86
CA ASP A 29 2.35 -10.57 0.98
C ASP A 29 2.66 -10.29 -0.50
N TRP A 30 2.78 -9.00 -0.87
CA TRP A 30 3.25 -8.62 -2.18
C TRP A 30 3.88 -7.22 -2.16
N ILE A 31 4.62 -6.92 -3.23
CA ILE A 31 5.29 -5.65 -3.46
C ILE A 31 4.90 -5.15 -4.84
N TRP A 32 4.56 -3.89 -4.93
CA TRP A 32 4.22 -3.26 -6.19
C TRP A 32 4.85 -1.88 -6.30
N CYS A 33 5.46 -1.60 -7.45
CA CYS A 33 6.04 -0.30 -7.77
C CYS A 33 5.56 0.12 -9.15
N TRP A 34 4.98 1.32 -9.24
CA TRP A 34 4.41 1.76 -10.53
C TRP A 34 4.48 3.26 -10.73
N TRP A 35 4.57 3.64 -11.98
CA TRP A 35 4.40 5.00 -12.45
C TRP A 35 2.92 5.33 -12.66
N SER A 36 2.52 6.53 -12.26
CA SER A 36 1.28 7.19 -12.70
C SER A 36 1.65 8.40 -13.54
N PHE A 37 1.13 8.45 -14.74
CA PHE A 37 1.40 9.55 -15.67
C PHE A 37 0.25 10.55 -15.67
N PRO A 38 0.52 11.84 -16.04
CA PRO A 38 -0.52 12.84 -16.20
C PRO A 38 -1.59 12.37 -17.20
N GLN A 39 -2.85 12.54 -16.81
CA GLN A 39 -4.00 12.19 -17.64
C GLN A 39 -5.24 12.99 -17.25
N LYS A 40 -6.16 13.18 -18.22
CA LYS A 40 -7.40 13.95 -18.01
C LYS A 40 -8.42 13.22 -17.15
N ASN A 41 -8.59 11.93 -17.39
CA ASN A 41 -9.62 11.12 -16.73
C ASN A 41 -9.00 10.14 -15.73
N SER A 42 -9.60 10.04 -14.56
CA SER A 42 -9.21 9.03 -13.58
C SER A 42 -9.69 7.65 -14.01
N VAL A 43 -8.81 6.65 -13.91
CA VAL A 43 -9.11 5.25 -14.25
C VAL A 43 -8.69 4.31 -13.12
N GLY A 44 -9.36 3.18 -13.01
CA GLY A 44 -8.98 2.13 -12.06
C GLY A 44 -8.83 2.63 -10.62
N PRO A 45 -7.65 2.43 -9.97
CA PRO A 45 -7.40 2.84 -8.59
C PRO A 45 -7.36 4.35 -8.34
N GLN A 46 -7.51 5.16 -9.40
CA GLN A 46 -7.61 6.62 -9.28
C GLN A 46 -9.03 7.10 -8.97
N ILE A 47 -10.01 6.20 -9.02
CA ILE A 47 -11.40 6.43 -8.60
C ILE A 47 -11.54 5.85 -7.19
N PHE A 48 -12.34 6.48 -6.33
CA PHE A 48 -12.57 5.97 -4.98
C PHE A 48 -13.02 4.51 -4.99
N HIS A 49 -12.38 3.70 -4.16
CA HIS A 49 -12.62 2.26 -4.03
C HIS A 49 -12.24 1.77 -2.63
N ARG A 50 -12.57 0.52 -2.36
CA ARG A 50 -12.04 -0.29 -1.26
C ARG A 50 -11.22 -1.42 -1.84
N ASP A 51 -10.22 -1.85 -1.09
CA ASP A 51 -9.48 -3.07 -1.40
C ASP A 51 -10.04 -4.25 -0.60
N TYR A 52 -10.09 -5.40 -1.25
CA TYR A 52 -10.63 -6.65 -0.69
C TYR A 52 -9.66 -7.80 -0.87
N GLU A 53 -8.35 -7.53 -0.89
CA GLU A 53 -7.34 -8.55 -1.17
C GLU A 53 -7.24 -9.62 -0.09
N ASN A 54 -7.58 -9.27 1.16
CA ASN A 54 -7.45 -10.18 2.29
C ASN A 54 -8.41 -9.79 3.43
N LEU A 55 -8.58 -10.70 4.41
CA LEU A 55 -9.42 -10.46 5.59
C LEU A 55 -8.78 -9.46 6.58
N ASN A 56 -7.47 -9.53 6.73
CA ASN A 56 -6.71 -8.61 7.60
C ASN A 56 -5.37 -8.28 6.95
N PHE A 57 -5.25 -7.08 6.47
CA PHE A 57 -4.08 -6.59 5.77
C PHE A 57 -3.92 -5.08 5.93
N VAL A 58 -2.71 -4.62 5.71
CA VAL A 58 -2.40 -3.19 5.57
C VAL A 58 -1.44 -2.98 4.41
N LYS A 59 -1.49 -1.81 3.82
CA LYS A 59 -0.55 -1.37 2.80
C LYS A 59 0.35 -0.27 3.34
N VAL A 60 1.62 -0.36 2.99
CA VAL A 60 2.64 0.64 3.27
C VAL A 60 3.05 1.25 1.96
N PHE A 61 2.79 2.53 1.80
CA PHE A 61 3.12 3.27 0.60
C PHE A 61 4.36 4.14 0.83
N VAL A 62 5.22 4.20 -0.17
CA VAL A 62 6.39 5.07 -0.19
C VAL A 62 6.36 5.90 -1.48
N TYR A 63 6.29 7.21 -1.36
CA TYR A 63 6.49 8.08 -2.51
C TYR A 63 7.97 8.07 -2.91
N LEU A 64 8.26 7.65 -4.14
CA LEU A 64 9.60 7.69 -4.71
C LEU A 64 9.84 8.95 -5.53
N THR A 65 8.83 9.81 -5.66
CA THR A 65 8.89 11.15 -6.23
C THR A 65 8.16 12.13 -5.32
N ASP A 66 8.52 13.41 -5.38
CA ASP A 66 7.76 14.46 -4.70
C ASP A 66 6.31 14.44 -5.17
N THR A 67 5.39 14.38 -4.23
CA THR A 67 3.96 14.22 -4.52
C THR A 67 3.14 15.29 -3.82
N ASP A 68 2.41 16.05 -4.60
CA ASP A 68 1.43 17.05 -4.18
C ASP A 68 0.06 16.79 -4.83
N LEU A 69 -0.90 17.68 -4.62
CA LEU A 69 -2.26 17.54 -5.16
C LEU A 69 -2.30 17.51 -6.70
N LYS A 70 -1.34 18.14 -7.37
CA LYS A 70 -1.26 18.17 -8.84
C LYS A 70 -0.50 16.98 -9.42
N ASN A 71 0.24 16.27 -8.58
CA ASN A 71 1.06 15.12 -8.97
C ASN A 71 0.45 13.78 -8.49
N GLY A 72 -0.84 13.77 -8.17
CA GLY A 72 -1.57 12.54 -7.86
C GLY A 72 -1.45 12.09 -6.41
N ALA A 73 -1.58 13.01 -5.44
CA ALA A 73 -1.60 12.67 -4.03
C ALA A 73 -2.61 11.56 -3.72
N HIS A 74 -2.24 10.67 -2.81
CA HIS A 74 -3.14 9.67 -2.27
C HIS A 74 -4.20 10.31 -1.39
N GLU A 75 -5.44 9.86 -1.51
CA GLU A 75 -6.57 10.37 -0.74
C GLU A 75 -7.34 9.22 -0.11
N LEU A 76 -7.77 9.41 1.12
CA LEU A 76 -8.60 8.46 1.84
C LEU A 76 -9.71 9.17 2.63
N ILE A 77 -10.82 8.49 2.85
CA ILE A 77 -11.90 8.92 3.72
C ILE A 77 -11.65 8.35 5.12
N LYS A 78 -11.36 9.24 6.08
CA LYS A 78 -11.05 8.89 7.46
C LYS A 78 -12.15 8.00 8.06
N SER A 79 -11.75 6.94 8.76
CA SER A 79 -12.63 5.98 9.44
C SER A 79 -13.65 5.24 8.57
N SER A 80 -13.59 5.37 7.25
CA SER A 80 -14.54 4.69 6.34
C SER A 80 -14.41 3.16 6.36
N HIS A 81 -13.29 2.59 6.82
CA HIS A 81 -13.14 1.15 7.04
C HIS A 81 -14.10 0.59 8.11
N LYS A 82 -14.64 1.44 8.99
CA LYS A 82 -15.63 1.07 10.00
C LYS A 82 -17.08 1.21 9.52
N SER A 83 -17.28 1.78 8.34
CA SER A 83 -18.60 2.04 7.78
C SER A 83 -19.07 0.86 6.95
N ASN A 84 -20.37 0.56 7.00
CA ASN A 84 -21.05 -0.43 6.15
C ASN A 84 -21.49 0.13 4.79
N HIS A 85 -21.16 1.38 4.47
CA HIS A 85 -21.47 1.97 3.17
C HIS A 85 -20.46 1.56 2.10
N PHE A 86 -20.91 1.48 0.85
CA PHE A 86 -20.04 1.26 -0.30
C PHE A 86 -19.35 -0.10 -0.35
N TYR A 87 -20.16 -1.16 -0.33
CA TYR A 87 -19.72 -2.56 -0.54
C TYR A 87 -20.14 -3.17 -1.87
N SER A 88 -21.15 -2.58 -2.53
CA SER A 88 -21.80 -3.20 -3.67
C SER A 88 -21.12 -2.93 -5.03
N LYS A 89 -20.17 -1.99 -5.07
CA LYS A 89 -19.48 -1.58 -6.30
C LYS A 89 -17.97 -1.58 -6.10
N THR A 90 -17.25 -1.74 -7.19
CA THR A 90 -15.77 -1.67 -7.16
C THR A 90 -15.23 -0.25 -7.24
N ARG A 91 -16.03 0.72 -7.71
CA ARG A 91 -15.63 2.13 -7.88
C ARG A 91 -16.81 3.06 -7.56
N TYR A 92 -16.51 4.19 -6.93
CA TYR A 92 -17.49 5.14 -6.43
C TYR A 92 -17.22 6.54 -6.93
N ALA A 93 -18.23 7.21 -7.45
CA ALA A 93 -18.11 8.61 -7.81
C ALA A 93 -17.96 9.48 -6.56
N GLU A 94 -17.15 10.53 -6.63
CA GLU A 94 -16.89 11.42 -5.51
C GLU A 94 -18.17 12.04 -4.93
N LYS A 95 -19.13 12.41 -5.79
CA LYS A 95 -20.43 12.92 -5.35
C LYS A 95 -21.22 11.94 -4.47
N ASP A 96 -21.07 10.63 -4.72
CA ASP A 96 -21.76 9.60 -3.92
C ASP A 96 -21.08 9.38 -2.58
N ILE A 97 -19.75 9.48 -2.52
CA ILE A 97 -19.00 9.43 -1.26
C ILE A 97 -19.50 10.52 -0.31
N TYR A 98 -19.63 11.75 -0.79
CA TYR A 98 -20.05 12.88 0.04
C TYR A 98 -21.56 12.93 0.40
N LYS A 99 -22.36 11.99 -0.08
CA LYS A 99 -23.70 11.75 0.46
C LYS A 99 -23.68 11.05 1.83
N LYS A 100 -22.57 10.38 2.17
CA LYS A 100 -22.42 9.55 3.37
C LYS A 100 -21.27 10.00 4.29
N PHE A 101 -20.28 10.70 3.76
CA PHE A 101 -19.13 11.21 4.50
C PHE A 101 -18.98 12.71 4.31
N LYS A 102 -18.49 13.39 5.35
CA LYS A 102 -18.21 14.83 5.26
C LYS A 102 -16.98 15.09 4.40
N LYS A 103 -16.93 16.22 3.72
CA LYS A 103 -15.72 16.64 2.97
C LYS A 103 -14.48 16.79 3.89
N SER A 104 -14.70 17.13 5.17
CA SER A 104 -13.66 17.19 6.19
C SER A 104 -13.04 15.84 6.55
N ASP A 105 -13.70 14.73 6.22
CA ASP A 105 -13.15 13.38 6.43
C ASP A 105 -12.13 12.99 5.35
N LEU A 106 -12.01 13.78 4.28
CA LEU A 106 -11.04 13.54 3.23
C LEU A 106 -9.63 13.93 3.69
N VAL A 107 -8.78 12.94 3.82
CA VAL A 107 -7.35 13.10 4.07
C VAL A 107 -6.58 13.06 2.75
N LYS A 108 -5.75 14.06 2.51
CA LYS A 108 -4.88 14.16 1.31
C LYS A 108 -3.43 14.04 1.73
N ILE A 109 -2.78 12.96 1.33
CA ILE A 109 -1.40 12.65 1.73
C ILE A 109 -0.44 13.23 0.70
N LYS A 110 0.29 14.26 1.11
CA LYS A 110 1.35 14.91 0.32
C LYS A 110 2.71 14.64 0.96
N GLY A 111 3.79 14.72 0.18
CA GLY A 111 5.12 14.59 0.74
C GLY A 111 6.22 14.61 -0.31
N LYS A 112 7.45 14.78 0.17
CA LYS A 112 8.67 14.61 -0.61
C LYS A 112 8.92 13.14 -0.89
N ALA A 113 9.78 12.85 -1.86
CA ALA A 113 10.32 11.50 -2.06
C ALA A 113 10.84 10.93 -0.72
N GLY A 114 10.53 9.66 -0.44
CA GLY A 114 10.78 9.02 0.87
C GLY A 114 9.61 9.13 1.86
N LYS A 115 8.60 9.97 1.61
CA LYS A 115 7.40 10.01 2.46
C LYS A 115 6.73 8.64 2.48
N THR A 116 6.65 8.07 3.68
CA THR A 116 6.01 6.77 3.94
C THR A 116 4.73 6.96 4.74
N PHE A 117 3.71 6.18 4.44
CA PHE A 117 2.46 6.11 5.21
C PHE A 117 1.90 4.70 5.18
N ILE A 118 1.14 4.37 6.23
CA ILE A 118 0.49 3.07 6.41
C ILE A 118 -1.00 3.27 6.38
N GLU A 119 -1.70 2.41 5.66
CA GLU A 119 -3.14 2.48 5.48
C GLU A 119 -3.76 1.09 5.50
N ASN A 120 -4.86 0.98 6.22
CA ASN A 120 -5.82 -0.11 5.99
C ASN A 120 -6.68 0.29 4.78
N THR A 121 -6.32 -0.22 3.61
CA THR A 121 -6.97 0.13 2.34
C THR A 121 -8.36 -0.50 2.15
N PHE A 122 -8.88 -1.17 3.16
CA PHE A 122 -10.32 -1.41 3.27
C PHE A 122 -11.08 -0.10 3.51
N ALA A 123 -10.44 0.98 3.98
CA ALA A 123 -10.96 2.33 3.92
C ALA A 123 -11.18 2.77 2.45
N ILE A 124 -12.17 3.63 2.23
CA ILE A 124 -12.42 4.21 0.92
C ILE A 124 -11.27 5.16 0.59
N HIS A 125 -10.56 4.87 -0.49
CA HIS A 125 -9.38 5.62 -0.89
C HIS A 125 -9.22 5.70 -2.40
N ARG A 126 -8.27 6.51 -2.86
CA ARG A 126 -7.82 6.58 -4.25
C ARG A 126 -6.40 7.12 -4.35
N GLY A 127 -5.67 6.74 -5.37
CA GLY A 127 -4.46 7.43 -5.78
C GLY A 127 -4.79 8.40 -6.91
N ASN A 128 -5.01 9.69 -6.65
CA ASN A 128 -5.44 10.63 -7.69
C ASN A 128 -4.61 10.53 -8.97
N ALA A 129 -5.26 10.82 -10.10
CA ALA A 129 -4.54 10.99 -11.36
C ALA A 129 -3.60 12.20 -11.28
N PRO A 130 -2.33 12.06 -11.62
CA PRO A 130 -1.46 13.21 -11.81
C PRO A 130 -2.00 14.12 -12.92
N ILE A 131 -1.82 15.45 -12.74
CA ILE A 131 -2.21 16.45 -13.74
C ILE A 131 -0.97 17.03 -14.42
N LYS A 132 0.11 17.26 -13.66
CA LYS A 132 1.31 17.96 -14.17
C LYS A 132 2.53 17.07 -14.29
N LYS A 133 2.88 16.32 -13.25
CA LYS A 133 4.09 15.51 -13.19
C LYS A 133 3.74 14.07 -12.88
N LYS A 134 4.48 13.14 -13.46
CA LYS A 134 4.38 11.71 -13.14
C LYS A 134 4.73 11.45 -11.67
N ARG A 135 4.11 10.44 -11.08
CA ARG A 135 4.38 9.95 -9.73
C ARG A 135 4.87 8.51 -9.77
N LEU A 136 5.96 8.23 -9.07
CA LEU A 136 6.40 6.88 -8.75
C LEU A 136 6.06 6.57 -7.30
N ILE A 137 5.41 5.45 -7.08
CA ILE A 137 5.04 4.98 -5.75
C ILE A 137 5.37 3.50 -5.60
N LEU A 138 5.90 3.15 -4.44
CA LEU A 138 6.14 1.78 -4.01
C LEU A 138 5.10 1.42 -2.96
N CYS A 139 4.56 0.22 -3.05
CA CYS A 139 3.59 -0.32 -2.12
C CYS A 139 4.03 -1.69 -1.63
N TYR A 140 4.03 -1.88 -0.32
CA TYR A 140 4.11 -3.18 0.33
C TYR A 140 2.74 -3.54 0.88
N MET A 141 2.31 -4.76 0.70
CA MET A 141 1.17 -5.30 1.43
C MET A 141 1.65 -6.32 2.46
N PHE A 142 1.15 -6.16 3.68
CA PHE A 142 1.36 -7.10 4.76
C PHE A 142 0.01 -7.71 5.15
N SER A 143 0.00 -9.01 5.40
CA SER A 143 -1.22 -9.75 5.74
C SER A 143 -0.93 -10.94 6.67
N ILE A 144 -1.97 -11.44 7.33
CA ILE A 144 -1.86 -12.62 8.21
C ILE A 144 -1.86 -13.93 7.43
N ILE A 145 -2.46 -13.95 6.25
CA ILE A 145 -2.48 -15.09 5.32
C ILE A 145 -2.12 -14.60 3.91
N PRO A 146 -1.51 -15.44 3.07
CA PRO A 146 -1.24 -15.09 1.68
C PRO A 146 -2.52 -14.77 0.91
N SER A 147 -2.47 -13.75 0.06
CA SER A 147 -3.55 -13.39 -0.86
C SER A 147 -3.44 -14.16 -2.18
N SER A 148 -4.45 -14.03 -3.04
CA SER A 148 -4.39 -14.59 -4.41
C SER A 148 -3.29 -13.96 -5.28
N ARG A 149 -2.76 -12.82 -4.87
CA ARG A 149 -1.68 -12.09 -5.56
C ARG A 149 -0.29 -12.37 -4.99
N SER A 150 -0.20 -13.15 -3.92
CA SER A 150 1.07 -13.55 -3.34
C SER A 150 1.91 -14.31 -4.35
N PRO A 151 3.25 -14.19 -4.30
CA PRO A 151 4.14 -15.00 -5.12
C PRO A 151 3.85 -16.49 -4.94
N LYS A 152 3.80 -17.24 -6.04
CA LYS A 152 3.64 -18.70 -6.02
C LYS A 152 4.94 -19.40 -5.63
N LEU A 153 6.06 -18.80 -6.01
CA LEU A 153 7.41 -19.26 -5.71
C LEU A 153 8.24 -18.07 -5.24
N PRO A 154 9.21 -18.29 -4.33
CA PRO A 154 10.14 -17.24 -3.92
C PRO A 154 10.94 -16.67 -5.09
N PHE A 155 11.16 -15.37 -5.08
CA PHE A 155 11.95 -14.68 -6.12
C PHE A 155 13.45 -14.68 -5.85
N PHE A 156 13.84 -14.89 -4.61
CA PHE A 156 15.23 -14.77 -4.16
C PHE A 156 15.65 -16.02 -3.41
N ASN A 157 16.89 -16.45 -3.68
CA ASN A 157 17.55 -17.48 -2.91
C ASN A 157 18.07 -16.89 -1.58
N SER A 158 17.88 -17.60 -0.47
CA SER A 158 18.35 -17.20 0.87
C SER A 158 19.85 -16.97 0.96
N ASN A 159 20.63 -17.58 0.07
CA ASN A 159 22.09 -17.45 0.01
C ASN A 159 22.59 -16.16 -0.67
N ILE A 160 21.70 -15.27 -1.11
CA ILE A 160 22.13 -13.99 -1.70
C ILE A 160 22.89 -13.19 -0.64
N LYS A 161 24.20 -13.04 -0.87
CA LYS A 161 25.12 -12.30 0.01
C LYS A 161 24.70 -10.84 0.28
N LYS A 162 23.89 -10.28 -0.61
CA LYS A 162 23.43 -8.88 -0.58
C LYS A 162 22.34 -8.60 0.46
N PHE A 163 21.71 -9.60 1.06
CA PHE A 163 20.69 -9.38 2.08
C PHE A 163 21.31 -9.09 3.44
N SER A 164 20.74 -8.09 4.13
CA SER A 164 21.10 -7.76 5.49
C SER A 164 20.80 -8.91 6.47
N LYS A 165 21.47 -8.89 7.64
CA LYS A 165 21.19 -9.87 8.70
C LYS A 165 19.73 -9.84 9.16
N ASP A 166 19.07 -8.67 9.14
CA ASP A 166 17.68 -8.52 9.57
C ASP A 166 16.70 -9.22 8.61
N ILE A 167 16.94 -9.15 7.32
CA ILE A 167 16.16 -9.91 6.33
C ILE A 167 16.29 -11.42 6.60
N LYS A 168 17.50 -11.90 6.84
CA LYS A 168 17.77 -13.32 7.11
C LYS A 168 17.13 -13.81 8.42
N LYS A 169 17.02 -12.94 9.43
CA LYS A 169 16.34 -13.26 10.71
C LYS A 169 14.82 -13.31 10.57
N ASN A 170 14.25 -12.49 9.72
CA ASN A 170 12.81 -12.39 9.52
C ASN A 170 12.27 -13.42 8.52
N LYS A 171 12.68 -14.69 8.67
CA LYS A 171 12.32 -15.78 7.74
C LYS A 171 10.81 -15.84 7.45
N TYR A 172 9.98 -15.89 8.50
CA TYR A 172 8.54 -15.99 8.33
C TYR A 172 7.95 -14.79 7.58
N LEU A 173 8.38 -13.57 7.92
CA LEU A 173 7.94 -12.34 7.26
C LEU A 173 8.22 -12.38 5.74
N ASN A 174 9.39 -12.86 5.36
CA ASN A 174 9.89 -12.84 3.99
C ASN A 174 9.65 -14.16 3.22
N SER A 175 8.96 -15.13 3.80
CA SER A 175 8.86 -16.51 3.27
C SER A 175 8.22 -16.62 1.88
N LEU A 176 7.48 -15.60 1.44
CA LEU A 176 6.89 -15.57 0.09
C LEU A 176 7.84 -14.99 -0.96
N PHE A 177 8.94 -14.36 -0.55
CA PHE A 177 9.88 -13.69 -1.44
C PHE A 177 11.27 -14.34 -1.43
N ILE A 178 11.64 -14.98 -0.34
CA ILE A 178 12.98 -15.54 -0.13
C ILE A 178 12.82 -17.02 0.19
N ASP A 179 13.49 -17.86 -0.58
CA ASP A 179 13.61 -19.28 -0.32
C ASP A 179 14.35 -19.50 1.01
N GLN A 180 13.90 -20.50 1.82
CA GLN A 180 14.36 -20.73 3.20
C GLN A 180 15.32 -21.91 3.31
#